data_ca9868e906e85cf5f1b4fc0e4095f24d
#
_entry.id   ca9868e906e85cf5f1b4fc0e4095f24d
#
_cell.length_a   1.000
_cell.length_b   1.000
_cell.length_c   1.000
_cell.angle_alpha   90.00
_cell.angle_beta   90.00
_cell.angle_gamma   90.00
#
_symmetry.space_group_name_H-M   'P 1'
#
loop_
_entity.id
_entity.type
_entity.pdbx_description
1 polymer ?
#
loop_
_entity_poly.entity_id
_entity_poly.type
_entity_poly.pdbx_seq_one_letter_code
_entity_poly.pdbx_strand_id
1 'polypeptide(L)'
;MLSKQGLGILFVSFFYCVAVTAQSEQSPWDYEASTQVSFASNRNPFWLNANKHGLSSVRAQSAYIRAKITRQDEFGKWHLDYGADIAGAIDHTSGLIIQQLYGEAQYKKVRFAIGSKERPLELKNDELSSGSMTLGINSRPVPQVRVELPDYWQVTPWLGMKGHVAYGWFTDGKWQENYQPTGSRYVRKALYHSKSGYLHFGNEERFPLSGTLGLEMATQFGGTIYNLDATHPKVELDHGLKAFWNAFFSGGNDPTDGVYANNSGNMLGSWIADISYKFPTWKVRAYYDHFFEDHSGLFMLGSGGWNADNTKQSRHFTGYKLKDGLWGVEVTLPKNRFVSDIVYEYLYTKYQSGPLY
;
A
#
# COMPACT_ATOMS: atom_id res chain seq x y z
N MET A 1 -29.85 25.73 -36.92
CA MET A 1 -29.35 25.00 -35.72
C MET A 1 -27.84 24.79 -35.87
N LEU A 2 -27.04 25.71 -35.33
CA LEU A 2 -25.60 25.70 -35.46
C LEU A 2 -25.02 24.88 -34.31
N SER A 3 -24.29 23.81 -34.62
CA SER A 3 -23.60 22.98 -33.68
C SER A 3 -22.45 23.76 -33.05
N LYS A 4 -22.45 23.86 -31.71
CA LYS A 4 -21.31 24.38 -30.96
C LYS A 4 -20.19 23.33 -31.01
N GLN A 5 -19.19 23.57 -31.82
CA GLN A 5 -17.94 22.89 -31.73
C GLN A 5 -17.27 23.30 -30.41
N GLY A 6 -17.07 22.33 -29.50
CA GLY A 6 -16.39 22.55 -28.27
C GLY A 6 -14.90 22.83 -28.52
N LEU A 7 -14.48 24.00 -28.14
CA LEU A 7 -13.08 24.40 -28.10
C LEU A 7 -12.35 23.51 -27.07
N GLY A 8 -11.50 22.61 -27.52
CA GLY A 8 -10.66 21.79 -26.64
C GLY A 8 -9.70 22.68 -25.87
N ILE A 9 -9.97 22.88 -24.60
CA ILE A 9 -9.06 23.61 -23.71
C ILE A 9 -7.88 22.69 -23.43
N LEU A 10 -6.70 23.09 -23.90
CA LEU A 10 -5.44 22.44 -23.62
C LEU A 10 -5.14 22.63 -22.12
N PHE A 11 -5.19 21.52 -21.34
CA PHE A 11 -4.85 21.57 -19.92
C PHE A 11 -3.34 21.69 -19.77
N VAL A 12 -2.85 22.83 -19.37
CA VAL A 12 -1.47 23.03 -18.95
C VAL A 12 -1.45 22.95 -17.43
N SER A 13 -0.95 21.85 -16.91
CA SER A 13 -0.64 21.73 -15.47
C SER A 13 0.83 22.11 -15.28
N PHE A 14 1.10 23.17 -14.54
CA PHE A 14 2.46 23.51 -14.14
C PHE A 14 2.78 22.80 -12.83
N PHE A 15 3.79 21.96 -12.88
CA PHE A 15 4.37 21.29 -11.72
C PHE A 15 5.71 21.98 -11.43
N TYR A 16 5.83 22.59 -10.26
CA TYR A 16 7.10 23.08 -9.77
C TYR A 16 7.41 22.36 -8.47
N CYS A 17 8.39 21.48 -8.50
CA CYS A 17 8.93 20.81 -7.32
C CYS A 17 10.39 21.23 -7.18
N VAL A 18 10.74 21.84 -6.06
CA VAL A 18 12.14 22.08 -5.68
C VAL A 18 12.40 21.25 -4.45
N ALA A 19 13.32 20.31 -4.55
CA ALA A 19 13.89 19.61 -3.42
C ALA A 19 15.32 20.10 -3.21
N VAL A 20 15.64 20.48 -1.99
CA VAL A 20 17.00 20.83 -1.58
C VAL A 20 17.40 19.81 -0.52
N THR A 21 18.40 19.00 -0.83
CA THR A 21 19.06 18.12 0.13
C THR A 21 20.35 18.76 0.59
N ALA A 22 20.55 18.84 1.89
CA ALA A 22 21.80 19.30 2.47
C ALA A 22 22.37 18.17 3.34
N GLN A 23 23.46 17.56 2.88
CA GLN A 23 24.29 16.68 3.67
C GLN A 23 25.59 17.43 4.02
N SER A 24 25.84 17.64 5.30
CA SER A 24 27.11 18.16 5.76
C SER A 24 28.06 16.98 6.01
N GLU A 25 29.26 16.99 5.44
CA GLU A 25 30.29 15.95 5.65
C GLU A 25 30.64 15.71 7.14
N GLN A 26 30.19 16.57 8.04
CA GLN A 26 30.44 16.47 9.50
C GLN A 26 29.16 16.21 10.31
N SER A 27 27.98 16.22 9.71
CA SER A 27 26.73 15.98 10.42
C SER A 27 26.20 14.58 10.17
N PRO A 28 25.89 13.79 11.21
CA PRO A 28 25.22 12.50 11.07
C PRO A 28 23.73 12.64 10.71
N TRP A 29 23.26 13.85 10.52
CA TRP A 29 21.88 14.18 10.18
C TRP A 29 21.73 14.52 8.70
N ASP A 30 20.73 13.93 8.06
CA ASP A 30 20.28 14.27 6.73
C ASP A 30 19.07 15.21 6.80
N TYR A 31 19.09 16.26 6.01
CA TYR A 31 18.03 17.26 5.93
C TYR A 31 17.50 17.35 4.50
N GLU A 32 16.18 17.36 4.37
CA GLU A 32 15.52 17.56 3.10
C GLU A 32 14.42 18.61 3.25
N ALA A 33 14.37 19.58 2.34
CA ALA A 33 13.24 20.50 2.22
C ALA A 33 12.70 20.44 0.80
N SER A 34 11.39 20.35 0.67
CA SER A 34 10.74 20.35 -0.63
C SER A 34 9.47 21.19 -0.63
N THR A 35 9.11 21.70 -1.79
CA THR A 35 7.86 22.42 -2.00
C THR A 35 7.23 21.99 -3.30
N GLN A 36 5.92 21.93 -3.30
CA GLN A 36 5.13 21.63 -4.50
C GLN A 36 3.98 22.61 -4.59
N VAL A 37 3.74 23.10 -5.80
CA VAL A 37 2.59 23.94 -6.14
C VAL A 37 1.92 23.33 -7.37
N SER A 38 0.61 23.15 -7.32
CA SER A 38 -0.19 22.59 -8.41
C SER A 38 -1.30 23.54 -8.80
N PHE A 39 -1.47 23.73 -10.11
CA PHE A 39 -2.56 24.50 -10.69
C PHE A 39 -3.23 23.71 -11.82
N ALA A 40 -4.53 23.64 -11.80
CA ALA A 40 -5.35 23.04 -12.85
C ALA A 40 -6.62 23.85 -13.04
N SER A 41 -7.27 23.75 -14.20
CA SER A 41 -8.51 24.48 -14.48
C SER A 41 -9.72 23.98 -13.68
N ASN A 42 -9.71 22.70 -13.26
CA ASN A 42 -10.82 22.10 -12.52
C ASN A 42 -10.32 21.19 -11.38
N ARG A 43 -9.66 20.09 -11.72
CA ARG A 43 -9.04 19.14 -10.77
C ARG A 43 -7.66 18.74 -11.28
N ASN A 44 -6.75 18.50 -10.36
CA ASN A 44 -5.45 17.92 -10.71
C ASN A 44 -5.66 16.52 -11.31
N PRO A 45 -4.92 16.17 -12.37
CA PRO A 45 -4.96 14.84 -12.95
C PRO A 45 -4.64 13.76 -11.92
N PHE A 46 -5.34 12.63 -12.02
CA PHE A 46 -5.20 11.54 -11.05
C PHE A 46 -3.77 11.00 -10.96
N TRP A 47 -3.06 10.88 -12.07
CA TRP A 47 -1.67 10.39 -12.08
C TRP A 47 -0.67 11.27 -11.34
N LEU A 48 -0.97 12.56 -11.12
CA LEU A 48 -0.16 13.43 -10.28
C LEU A 48 -0.33 13.16 -8.78
N ASN A 49 -1.36 12.40 -8.43
CA ASN A 49 -1.69 12.04 -7.05
C ASN A 49 -1.30 10.60 -6.71
N ALA A 50 -0.99 9.78 -7.71
CA ALA A 50 -0.60 8.39 -7.50
C ALA A 50 0.83 8.29 -6.93
N ASN A 51 1.06 7.32 -6.06
CA ASN A 51 2.36 6.96 -5.50
C ASN A 51 3.08 8.14 -4.80
N LYS A 52 2.33 8.95 -4.06
CA LYS A 52 2.85 10.12 -3.30
C LYS A 52 2.73 9.96 -1.80
N HIS A 53 2.58 8.73 -1.29
CA HIS A 53 2.39 8.44 0.13
C HIS A 53 1.30 9.31 0.78
N GLY A 54 0.23 9.60 0.05
CA GLY A 54 -0.87 10.43 0.50
C GLY A 54 -0.55 11.94 0.64
N LEU A 55 0.66 12.37 0.29
CA LEU A 55 1.00 13.79 0.24
C LEU A 55 0.68 14.36 -1.15
N SER A 56 -0.60 14.44 -1.44
CA SER A 56 -1.13 14.89 -2.73
C SER A 56 -2.53 15.49 -2.56
N SER A 57 -3.01 16.18 -3.59
CA SER A 57 -4.34 16.77 -3.61
C SER A 57 -4.95 16.75 -5.01
N VAL A 58 -6.23 16.37 -5.08
CA VAL A 58 -7.04 16.44 -6.30
C VAL A 58 -7.66 17.83 -6.52
N ARG A 59 -7.46 18.77 -5.59
CA ARG A 59 -7.96 20.14 -5.72
C ARG A 59 -7.27 20.82 -6.89
N ALA A 60 -8.01 21.72 -7.56
CA ALA A 60 -7.51 22.49 -8.71
C ALA A 60 -6.26 23.30 -8.38
N GLN A 61 -6.21 23.81 -7.16
CA GLN A 61 -5.06 24.55 -6.64
C GLN A 61 -4.65 23.90 -5.33
N SER A 62 -3.37 23.59 -5.17
CA SER A 62 -2.86 23.04 -3.93
C SER A 62 -1.36 23.33 -3.81
N ALA A 63 -0.88 23.39 -2.58
CA ALA A 63 0.53 23.59 -2.32
C ALA A 63 0.93 22.92 -1.00
N TYR A 64 2.20 22.54 -0.90
CA TYR A 64 2.81 22.22 0.39
C TYR A 64 4.27 22.67 0.45
N ILE A 65 4.73 22.84 1.67
CA ILE A 65 6.14 22.93 2.06
C ILE A 65 6.41 21.79 3.01
N ARG A 66 7.46 21.01 2.76
CA ARG A 66 7.84 19.81 3.50
C ARG A 66 9.25 19.97 4.04
N ALA A 67 9.47 19.56 5.29
CA ALA A 67 10.77 19.48 5.92
C ALA A 67 10.94 18.11 6.55
N LYS A 68 12.06 17.45 6.23
CA LYS A 68 12.41 16.12 6.71
C LYS A 68 13.80 16.15 7.34
N ILE A 69 13.94 15.48 8.47
CA ILE A 69 15.20 15.25 9.16
C ILE A 69 15.31 13.76 9.50
N THR A 70 16.42 13.15 9.14
CA THR A 70 16.68 11.73 9.42
C THR A 70 18.08 11.54 9.94
N ARG A 71 18.27 10.45 10.69
CA ARG A 71 19.58 10.07 11.19
C ARG A 71 19.71 8.54 11.24
N GLN A 72 20.90 8.08 10.88
CA GLN A 72 21.30 6.69 10.96
C GLN A 72 22.55 6.56 11.83
N ASP A 73 22.53 5.64 12.78
CA ASP A 73 23.64 5.37 13.66
C ASP A 73 23.96 3.86 13.66
N GLU A 74 25.22 3.53 13.67
CA GLU A 74 25.70 2.14 13.74
C GLU A 74 26.46 1.89 15.03
N PHE A 75 26.07 0.85 15.79
CA PHE A 75 26.69 0.44 17.05
C PHE A 75 26.96 -1.06 17.02
N GLY A 76 28.11 -1.44 16.54
CA GLY A 76 28.49 -2.85 16.43
C GLY A 76 27.59 -3.63 15.48
N LYS A 77 26.63 -4.42 16.03
CA LYS A 77 25.64 -5.18 15.24
C LYS A 77 24.28 -4.51 15.17
N TRP A 78 24.13 -3.36 15.80
CA TRP A 78 22.93 -2.57 15.81
C TRP A 78 23.00 -1.48 14.75
N HIS A 79 21.90 -1.32 14.03
CA HIS A 79 21.66 -0.20 13.14
C HIS A 79 20.39 0.52 13.63
N LEU A 80 20.49 1.81 13.88
CA LEU A 80 19.38 2.66 14.30
C LEU A 80 19.06 3.63 13.18
N ASP A 81 17.77 3.81 12.87
CA ASP A 81 17.27 4.78 11.89
C ASP A 81 16.05 5.48 12.49
N TYR A 82 16.07 6.79 12.53
CA TYR A 82 14.97 7.57 13.06
C TYR A 82 14.85 8.91 12.36
N GLY A 83 13.63 9.44 12.34
CA GLY A 83 13.38 10.69 11.65
C GLY A 83 11.99 11.25 11.86
N ALA A 84 11.88 12.50 11.46
CA ALA A 84 10.63 13.26 11.41
C ALA A 84 10.50 13.95 10.05
N ASP A 85 9.27 14.04 9.56
CA ASP A 85 8.92 14.60 8.28
C ASP A 85 7.54 15.25 8.39
N ILE A 86 7.50 16.56 8.21
CA ILE A 86 6.32 17.40 8.44
C ILE A 86 6.07 18.26 7.22
N ALA A 87 4.82 18.40 6.82
CA ALA A 87 4.41 19.30 5.77
C ALA A 87 3.33 20.29 6.23
N GLY A 88 3.51 21.56 5.92
CA GLY A 88 2.46 22.56 5.91
C GLY A 88 1.81 22.60 4.54
N ALA A 89 0.48 22.49 4.45
CA ALA A 89 -0.21 22.29 3.18
C ALA A 89 -1.48 23.14 3.05
N ILE A 90 -1.80 23.52 1.82
CA ILE A 90 -3.00 24.25 1.43
C ILE A 90 -3.78 23.38 0.45
N ASP A 91 -5.10 23.28 0.66
CA ASP A 91 -6.01 22.45 -0.14
C ASP A 91 -5.62 20.96 -0.19
N HIS A 92 -5.08 20.45 0.92
CA HIS A 92 -4.87 19.04 1.21
C HIS A 92 -5.87 18.53 2.25
N THR A 93 -5.71 17.28 2.70
CA THR A 93 -6.56 16.67 3.74
C THR A 93 -6.41 17.35 5.11
N SER A 94 -5.29 18.04 5.35
CA SER A 94 -5.00 18.80 6.58
C SER A 94 -4.01 19.91 6.26
N GLY A 95 -4.06 21.03 7.00
CA GLY A 95 -3.10 22.12 6.88
C GLY A 95 -1.73 21.81 7.48
N LEU A 96 -1.67 20.91 8.47
CA LEU A 96 -0.43 20.35 9.03
C LEU A 96 -0.49 18.82 8.90
N ILE A 97 0.54 18.26 8.30
CA ILE A 97 0.65 16.82 8.02
C ILE A 97 1.96 16.33 8.64
N ILE A 98 1.84 15.38 9.57
CA ILE A 98 2.98 14.56 9.99
C ILE A 98 3.05 13.41 8.99
N GLN A 99 3.99 13.52 8.06
CA GLN A 99 4.16 12.54 6.99
C GLN A 99 4.90 11.31 7.49
N GLN A 100 5.97 11.52 8.25
CA GLN A 100 6.71 10.48 8.92
C GLN A 100 7.11 10.93 10.33
N LEU A 101 7.05 10.01 11.26
CA LEU A 101 7.65 10.13 12.60
C LEU A 101 7.92 8.72 13.08
N TYR A 102 9.19 8.32 13.11
CA TYR A 102 9.56 6.93 13.34
C TYR A 102 10.89 6.75 14.05
N GLY A 103 11.02 5.58 14.65
CA GLY A 103 12.29 5.03 15.12
C GLY A 103 12.39 3.56 14.76
N GLU A 104 13.54 3.13 14.27
CA GLU A 104 13.84 1.75 13.90
C GLU A 104 15.13 1.30 14.57
N ALA A 105 15.15 0.06 15.05
CA ALA A 105 16.32 -0.59 15.58
C ALA A 105 16.47 -1.97 14.92
N GLN A 106 17.54 -2.16 14.19
CA GLN A 106 17.85 -3.43 13.55
C GLN A 106 19.01 -4.11 14.27
N TYR A 107 18.83 -5.36 14.64
CA TYR A 107 19.87 -6.23 15.14
C TYR A 107 20.10 -7.38 14.18
N LYS A 108 21.25 -7.38 13.51
CA LYS A 108 21.57 -8.34 12.45
C LYS A 108 20.51 -8.31 11.33
N LYS A 109 19.63 -9.32 11.28
CA LYS A 109 18.64 -9.52 10.22
C LYS A 109 17.24 -9.06 10.60
N VAL A 110 16.99 -8.81 11.89
CA VAL A 110 15.64 -8.45 12.38
C VAL A 110 15.61 -6.98 12.72
N ARG A 111 14.58 -6.28 12.21
CA ARG A 111 14.30 -4.88 12.50
C ARG A 111 13.01 -4.79 13.30
N PHE A 112 13.04 -3.98 14.34
CA PHE A 112 11.90 -3.47 15.07
C PHE A 112 11.69 -2.01 14.71
N ALA A 113 10.47 -1.62 14.39
CA ALA A 113 10.11 -0.25 14.04
C ALA A 113 8.88 0.21 14.81
N ILE A 114 8.84 1.50 15.16
CA ILE A 114 7.70 2.17 15.75
C ILE A 114 7.48 3.52 15.07
N GLY A 115 6.21 3.86 14.83
CA GLY A 115 5.81 5.11 14.20
C GLY A 115 5.35 4.95 12.75
N SER A 116 5.28 6.05 12.03
CA SER A 116 4.91 6.12 10.61
C SER A 116 6.12 6.40 9.74
N LYS A 117 6.37 5.55 8.75
CA LYS A 117 7.49 5.67 7.80
C LYS A 117 7.03 5.31 6.40
N GLU A 118 7.41 6.11 5.41
CA GLU A 118 7.27 5.78 3.99
C GLU A 118 8.10 4.53 3.67
N ARG A 119 7.48 3.59 2.96
CA ARG A 119 8.13 2.33 2.57
C ARG A 119 7.94 2.13 1.08
N PRO A 120 8.95 1.61 0.37
CA PRO A 120 8.85 1.34 -1.06
C PRO A 120 7.82 0.25 -1.35
N LEU A 121 7.39 0.18 -2.61
CA LEU A 121 6.64 -0.95 -3.14
C LEU A 121 7.50 -2.20 -3.16
N GLU A 122 6.88 -3.34 -2.94
CA GLU A 122 7.56 -4.62 -3.14
C GLU A 122 7.40 -5.09 -4.59
N LEU A 123 8.51 -5.53 -5.18
CA LEU A 123 8.57 -6.08 -6.54
C LEU A 123 8.07 -5.14 -7.66
N LYS A 124 7.98 -3.84 -7.41
CA LYS A 124 7.52 -2.85 -8.38
C LYS A 124 8.41 -1.59 -8.32
N ASN A 125 8.35 -0.81 -9.37
CA ASN A 125 9.02 0.48 -9.44
C ASN A 125 8.15 1.55 -8.77
N ASP A 126 8.67 2.24 -7.76
CA ASP A 126 7.92 3.24 -6.97
C ASP A 126 7.44 4.44 -7.80
N GLU A 127 8.17 4.80 -8.84
CA GLU A 127 7.89 5.99 -9.65
C GLU A 127 7.02 5.70 -10.87
N LEU A 128 7.20 4.53 -11.49
CA LEU A 128 6.61 4.21 -12.78
C LEU A 128 5.44 3.23 -12.71
N SER A 129 5.36 2.39 -11.67
CA SER A 129 4.23 1.48 -11.47
C SER A 129 2.94 2.22 -11.13
N SER A 130 1.80 1.69 -11.51
CA SER A 130 0.48 2.17 -11.05
C SER A 130 0.24 1.88 -9.55
N GLY A 131 1.11 1.10 -8.91
CA GLY A 131 1.10 0.81 -7.48
C GLY A 131 0.79 -0.65 -7.15
N SER A 132 0.86 -0.99 -5.85
CA SER A 132 0.47 -2.30 -5.34
C SER A 132 -1.02 -2.31 -5.00
N MET A 133 -1.65 -3.47 -5.18
CA MET A 133 -3.09 -3.60 -4.95
C MET A 133 -3.44 -3.70 -3.47
N THR A 134 -2.55 -4.18 -2.61
CA THR A 134 -2.77 -4.29 -1.16
C THR A 134 -1.90 -3.33 -0.35
N LEU A 135 -0.58 -3.45 -0.41
CA LEU A 135 0.34 -2.60 0.33
C LEU A 135 0.92 -1.52 -0.59
N GLY A 136 0.05 -0.63 -1.06
CA GLY A 136 0.42 0.47 -1.95
C GLY A 136 0.94 1.71 -1.22
N ILE A 137 1.51 2.64 -2.01
CA ILE A 137 2.06 3.92 -1.54
C ILE A 137 1.17 5.11 -1.92
N ASN A 138 -0.14 4.89 -2.05
CA ASN A 138 -1.12 5.94 -2.32
C ASN A 138 -1.67 6.60 -1.05
N SER A 139 -1.55 5.95 0.10
CA SER A 139 -2.00 6.47 1.38
C SER A 139 -0.84 6.95 2.24
N ARG A 140 -1.15 7.83 3.20
CA ARG A 140 -0.19 8.25 4.22
C ARG A 140 0.26 7.05 5.05
N PRO A 141 1.56 6.96 5.42
CA PRO A 141 2.06 5.90 6.27
C PRO A 141 1.25 5.77 7.58
N VAL A 142 0.80 4.57 7.88
CA VAL A 142 0.05 4.28 9.11
C VAL A 142 1.01 4.18 10.29
N PRO A 143 0.78 4.90 11.41
CA PRO A 143 1.54 4.70 12.64
C PRO A 143 1.35 3.26 13.14
N GLN A 144 2.46 2.56 13.38
CA GLN A 144 2.44 1.13 13.69
C GLN A 144 3.66 0.71 14.51
N VAL A 145 3.54 -0.42 15.19
CA VAL A 145 4.64 -1.23 15.68
C VAL A 145 4.85 -2.35 14.69
N ARG A 146 6.10 -2.54 14.24
CA ARG A 146 6.43 -3.47 13.16
C ARG A 146 7.68 -4.27 13.51
N VAL A 147 7.64 -5.56 13.21
CA VAL A 147 8.80 -6.45 13.22
C VAL A 147 8.98 -6.98 11.83
N GLU A 148 10.20 -6.93 11.30
CA GLU A 148 10.46 -7.32 9.93
C GLU A 148 11.85 -7.91 9.70
N LEU A 149 11.95 -8.67 8.64
CA LEU A 149 13.19 -8.98 7.94
C LEU A 149 13.25 -8.03 6.74
N PRO A 150 13.98 -6.89 6.82
CA PRO A 150 13.95 -5.87 5.77
C PRO A 150 14.60 -6.32 4.47
N ASP A 151 15.59 -7.20 4.58
CA ASP A 151 16.35 -7.77 3.47
C ASP A 151 16.13 -9.27 3.38
N TYR A 152 16.35 -9.85 2.19
CA TYR A 152 16.26 -11.29 2.03
C TYR A 152 17.28 -12.02 2.88
N TRP A 153 16.82 -12.68 3.94
CA TRP A 153 17.64 -13.60 4.71
C TRP A 153 17.84 -14.87 3.90
N GLN A 154 19.10 -15.10 3.48
CA GLN A 154 19.47 -16.29 2.73
C GLN A 154 19.40 -17.53 3.63
N VAL A 155 18.41 -18.38 3.43
CA VAL A 155 18.26 -19.69 4.09
C VAL A 155 19.18 -20.71 3.43
N THR A 156 19.30 -20.62 2.10
CA THR A 156 20.27 -21.37 1.29
C THR A 156 20.87 -20.41 0.24
N PRO A 157 21.94 -20.80 -0.49
CA PRO A 157 22.47 -19.96 -1.56
C PRO A 157 21.46 -19.63 -2.69
N TRP A 158 20.31 -20.32 -2.74
CA TRP A 158 19.30 -20.19 -3.78
C TRP A 158 17.91 -19.78 -3.24
N LEU A 159 17.76 -19.70 -1.93
CA LEU A 159 16.50 -19.38 -1.28
C LEU A 159 16.68 -18.30 -0.23
N GLY A 160 16.09 -17.15 -0.46
CA GLY A 160 15.99 -16.05 0.49
C GLY A 160 14.56 -15.87 1.00
N MET A 161 14.41 -15.39 2.22
CA MET A 161 13.10 -15.02 2.79
C MET A 161 13.12 -13.62 3.38
N LYS A 162 12.01 -12.92 3.25
CA LYS A 162 11.78 -11.55 3.74
C LYS A 162 10.32 -11.42 4.16
N GLY A 163 10.01 -10.46 5.03
CA GLY A 163 8.62 -10.21 5.40
C GLY A 163 8.47 -9.37 6.65
N HIS A 164 7.22 -9.09 7.02
CA HIS A 164 6.91 -8.32 8.20
C HIS A 164 5.61 -8.75 8.87
N VAL A 165 5.46 -8.32 10.11
CA VAL A 165 4.20 -8.27 10.87
C VAL A 165 4.11 -6.91 11.55
N ALA A 166 2.96 -6.24 11.43
CA ALA A 166 2.74 -4.94 12.03
C ALA A 166 1.33 -4.77 12.57
N TYR A 167 1.20 -3.96 13.62
CA TYR A 167 -0.05 -3.48 14.16
C TYR A 167 -0.01 -1.98 14.36
N GLY A 168 -1.07 -1.30 13.99
CA GLY A 168 -1.17 0.15 14.04
C GLY A 168 -2.61 0.64 14.16
N TRP A 169 -2.82 1.91 13.87
CA TRP A 169 -4.14 2.52 13.87
C TRP A 169 -4.26 3.58 12.79
N PHE A 170 -5.46 3.71 12.25
CA PHE A 170 -5.76 4.74 11.26
C PHE A 170 -5.95 6.11 11.93
N THR A 171 -5.45 7.15 11.28
CA THR A 171 -5.51 8.53 11.76
C THR A 171 -6.54 9.38 11.01
N ASP A 172 -7.34 8.80 10.14
CA ASP A 172 -8.25 9.45 9.20
C ASP A 172 -9.70 9.62 9.73
N GLY A 173 -10.01 9.15 10.93
CA GLY A 173 -11.38 9.15 11.45
C GLY A 173 -12.05 10.53 11.47
N LYS A 174 -11.29 11.63 11.75
CA LYS A 174 -11.81 12.99 11.68
C LYS A 174 -12.05 13.43 10.24
N TRP A 175 -11.20 13.00 9.32
CA TRP A 175 -11.37 13.26 7.89
C TRP A 175 -12.62 12.55 7.35
N GLN A 176 -12.82 11.26 7.70
CA GLN A 176 -14.03 10.53 7.34
C GLN A 176 -15.29 11.25 7.80
N GLU A 177 -15.35 11.69 9.08
CA GLU A 177 -16.49 12.43 9.63
C GLU A 177 -16.78 13.71 8.84
N ASN A 178 -15.76 14.48 8.49
CA ASN A 178 -15.90 15.78 7.80
C ASN A 178 -16.27 15.67 6.31
N TYR A 179 -15.87 14.59 5.65
CA TYR A 179 -16.08 14.39 4.21
C TYR A 179 -17.33 13.59 3.85
N GLN A 180 -17.88 12.87 4.82
CA GLN A 180 -19.14 12.16 4.60
C GLN A 180 -20.32 13.13 4.60
N PRO A 181 -21.35 12.88 3.77
CA PRO A 181 -22.63 13.58 3.91
C PRO A 181 -23.18 13.42 5.34
N THR A 182 -23.88 14.44 5.83
CA THR A 182 -24.49 14.42 7.16
C THR A 182 -25.34 13.15 7.36
N GLY A 183 -25.08 12.42 8.44
CA GLY A 183 -25.79 11.19 8.76
C GLY A 183 -25.24 9.92 8.08
N SER A 184 -24.21 10.03 7.24
CA SER A 184 -23.57 8.86 6.66
C SER A 184 -22.73 8.11 7.67
N ARG A 185 -22.53 6.80 7.41
CA ARG A 185 -21.68 5.93 8.22
C ARG A 185 -20.21 6.34 8.13
N TYR A 186 -19.52 6.37 9.26
CA TYR A 186 -18.07 6.55 9.33
C TYR A 186 -17.47 5.81 10.52
N VAL A 187 -16.15 5.60 10.51
CA VAL A 187 -15.45 4.87 11.56
C VAL A 187 -14.37 5.76 12.19
N ARG A 188 -14.24 5.67 13.52
CA ARG A 188 -13.15 6.30 14.26
C ARG A 188 -12.35 5.27 15.05
N LYS A 189 -11.07 5.55 15.25
CA LYS A 189 -10.14 4.72 16.04
C LYS A 189 -10.04 3.28 15.50
N ALA A 190 -10.22 3.09 14.19
CA ALA A 190 -9.99 1.80 13.58
C ALA A 190 -8.53 1.39 13.73
N LEU A 191 -8.32 0.11 14.04
CA LEU A 191 -7.01 -0.52 14.14
C LEU A 191 -6.59 -1.10 12.79
N TYR A 192 -5.31 -1.24 12.61
CA TYR A 192 -4.67 -1.74 11.41
C TYR A 192 -3.75 -2.89 11.73
N HIS A 193 -3.80 -3.94 10.93
CA HIS A 193 -2.83 -5.02 10.92
C HIS A 193 -2.32 -5.22 9.51
N SER A 194 -1.02 -5.41 9.35
CA SER A 194 -0.45 -5.88 8.09
C SER A 194 0.60 -6.95 8.32
N LYS A 195 0.72 -7.83 7.34
CA LYS A 195 1.76 -8.85 7.29
C LYS A 195 2.12 -9.16 5.85
N SER A 196 3.35 -9.55 5.65
CA SER A 196 3.82 -10.07 4.36
C SER A 196 4.88 -11.13 4.53
N GLY A 197 5.00 -11.97 3.53
CA GLY A 197 6.08 -12.94 3.41
C GLY A 197 6.47 -13.10 1.96
N TYR A 198 7.77 -13.13 1.68
CA TYR A 198 8.33 -13.27 0.33
C TYR A 198 9.40 -14.34 0.35
N LEU A 199 9.35 -15.22 -0.65
CA LEU A 199 10.36 -16.22 -0.92
C LEU A 199 11.02 -15.88 -2.25
N HIS A 200 12.30 -15.60 -2.21
CA HIS A 200 13.13 -15.32 -3.38
C HIS A 200 13.91 -16.56 -3.78
N PHE A 201 13.80 -16.96 -5.03
CA PHE A 201 14.46 -18.11 -5.63
C PHE A 201 15.45 -17.62 -6.67
N GLY A 202 16.69 -18.04 -6.55
CA GLY A 202 17.75 -17.71 -7.52
C GLY A 202 19.02 -17.21 -6.85
N ASN A 203 20.07 -17.14 -7.65
CA ASN A 203 21.35 -16.55 -7.30
C ASN A 203 21.92 -15.89 -8.55
N GLU A 204 21.65 -14.61 -8.71
CA GLU A 204 22.00 -13.84 -9.92
C GLU A 204 23.52 -13.75 -10.18
N GLU A 205 24.37 -14.10 -9.21
CA GLU A 205 25.83 -14.20 -9.39
C GLU A 205 26.21 -15.48 -10.14
N ARG A 206 25.43 -16.56 -9.96
CA ARG A 206 25.69 -17.87 -10.55
C ARG A 206 24.85 -18.16 -11.77
N PHE A 207 23.62 -17.68 -11.77
CA PHE A 207 22.69 -17.87 -12.88
C PHE A 207 21.76 -16.65 -13.00
N PRO A 208 21.59 -16.07 -14.20
CA PRO A 208 20.93 -14.77 -14.38
C PRO A 208 19.42 -14.77 -14.16
N LEU A 209 18.79 -15.93 -13.92
CA LEU A 209 17.36 -16.07 -13.67
C LEU A 209 17.08 -16.10 -12.18
N SER A 210 16.14 -15.29 -11.74
CA SER A 210 15.60 -15.28 -10.39
C SER A 210 14.09 -15.06 -10.39
N GLY A 211 13.43 -15.31 -9.27
CA GLY A 211 12.01 -15.05 -9.13
C GLY A 211 11.62 -14.96 -7.67
N THR A 212 10.50 -14.32 -7.41
CA THR A 212 9.97 -14.15 -6.06
C THR A 212 8.49 -14.53 -6.04
N LEU A 213 8.07 -15.16 -4.96
CA LEU A 213 6.66 -15.37 -4.62
C LEU A 213 6.38 -14.71 -3.28
N GLY A 214 5.38 -13.86 -3.21
CA GLY A 214 4.99 -13.13 -2.03
C GLY A 214 3.51 -13.19 -1.73
N LEU A 215 3.19 -13.02 -0.47
CA LEU A 215 1.83 -12.83 0.03
C LEU A 215 1.81 -11.57 0.89
N GLU A 216 0.95 -10.64 0.55
CA GLU A 216 0.68 -9.43 1.32
C GLU A 216 -0.74 -9.49 1.88
N MET A 217 -0.93 -9.03 3.11
CA MET A 217 -2.25 -8.94 3.74
C MET A 217 -2.35 -7.70 4.60
N ALA A 218 -3.50 -7.05 4.54
CA ALA A 218 -3.88 -5.94 5.39
C ALA A 218 -5.28 -6.15 5.96
N THR A 219 -5.49 -5.81 7.22
CA THR A 219 -6.77 -5.97 7.92
C THR A 219 -7.09 -4.71 8.69
N GLN A 220 -8.29 -4.18 8.50
CA GLN A 220 -8.88 -3.16 9.36
C GLN A 220 -9.77 -3.85 10.39
N PHE A 221 -9.63 -3.50 11.66
CA PHE A 221 -10.43 -4.09 12.74
C PHE A 221 -10.63 -3.11 13.90
N GLY A 222 -11.50 -3.44 14.84
CA GLY A 222 -11.79 -2.58 15.99
C GLY A 222 -12.33 -1.21 15.62
N GLY A 223 -12.28 -0.28 16.56
CA GLY A 223 -12.80 1.08 16.39
C GLY A 223 -14.26 1.23 16.74
N THR A 224 -14.82 2.38 16.38
CA THR A 224 -16.21 2.73 16.64
C THR A 224 -16.88 3.17 15.34
N ILE A 225 -17.95 2.50 14.96
CA ILE A 225 -18.81 2.86 13.83
C ILE A 225 -19.86 3.84 14.32
N TYR A 226 -20.04 4.93 13.60
CA TYR A 226 -21.07 5.92 13.81
C TYR A 226 -22.08 5.89 12.67
N ASN A 227 -23.34 6.16 12.99
CA ASN A 227 -24.46 6.21 12.05
C ASN A 227 -24.63 4.91 11.26
N LEU A 228 -24.51 3.75 11.94
CA LEU A 228 -24.70 2.44 11.29
C LEU A 228 -26.12 2.31 10.75
N ASP A 229 -27.12 2.53 11.63
CA ASP A 229 -28.55 2.61 11.32
C ASP A 229 -29.28 3.40 12.41
N ALA A 230 -30.61 3.58 12.27
CA ALA A 230 -31.42 4.36 13.20
C ALA A 230 -31.49 3.73 14.62
N THR A 231 -31.33 2.42 14.74
CA THR A 231 -31.37 1.69 16.01
C THR A 231 -29.99 1.53 16.62
N HIS A 232 -28.93 1.62 15.80
CA HIS A 232 -27.53 1.49 16.19
C HIS A 232 -26.75 2.74 15.75
N PRO A 233 -26.96 3.90 16.40
CA PRO A 233 -26.26 5.14 16.03
C PRO A 233 -24.75 5.08 16.34
N LYS A 234 -24.34 4.17 17.23
CA LYS A 234 -22.96 3.95 17.63
C LYS A 234 -22.74 2.48 17.96
N VAL A 235 -21.74 1.85 17.32
CA VAL A 235 -21.32 0.47 17.59
C VAL A 235 -19.82 0.43 17.85
N GLU A 236 -19.43 -0.13 18.99
CA GLU A 236 -18.03 -0.36 19.32
C GLU A 236 -17.63 -1.78 18.88
N LEU A 237 -16.62 -1.88 18.04
CA LEU A 237 -16.07 -3.15 17.58
C LEU A 237 -15.04 -3.65 18.62
N ASP A 238 -14.88 -4.98 18.68
CA ASP A 238 -13.92 -5.60 19.58
C ASP A 238 -12.48 -5.13 19.27
N HIS A 239 -11.78 -4.71 20.30
CA HIS A 239 -10.40 -4.25 20.27
C HIS A 239 -9.52 -4.93 21.35
N GLY A 240 -10.03 -6.02 21.94
CA GLY A 240 -9.28 -6.85 22.89
C GLY A 240 -8.24 -7.75 22.23
N LEU A 241 -7.49 -8.50 23.02
CA LEU A 241 -6.45 -9.42 22.51
C LEU A 241 -6.98 -10.43 21.49
N LYS A 242 -8.25 -10.86 21.65
CA LYS A 242 -8.91 -11.74 20.68
C LYS A 242 -9.06 -11.10 19.31
N ALA A 243 -9.36 -9.79 19.26
CA ALA A 243 -9.47 -9.06 17.99
C ALA A 243 -8.13 -8.97 17.26
N PHE A 244 -7.02 -8.77 17.99
CA PHE A 244 -5.67 -8.81 17.40
C PHE A 244 -5.34 -10.19 16.82
N TRP A 245 -5.69 -11.24 17.53
CA TRP A 245 -5.50 -12.62 17.05
C TRP A 245 -6.37 -12.92 15.81
N ASN A 246 -7.64 -12.52 15.84
CA ASN A 246 -8.54 -12.66 14.71
C ASN A 246 -8.06 -11.88 13.47
N ALA A 247 -7.56 -10.65 13.65
CA ALA A 247 -6.98 -9.88 12.56
C ALA A 247 -5.75 -10.58 11.95
N PHE A 248 -4.92 -11.23 12.78
CA PHE A 248 -3.77 -11.98 12.29
C PHE A 248 -4.17 -13.21 11.47
N PHE A 249 -5.12 -14.01 11.94
CA PHE A 249 -5.54 -15.27 11.30
C PHE A 249 -6.78 -15.11 10.42
N SER A 250 -7.27 -13.90 10.22
CA SER A 250 -8.49 -13.61 9.44
C SER A 250 -9.69 -14.43 9.95
N GLY A 251 -9.86 -14.45 11.26
CA GLY A 251 -10.90 -15.20 11.97
C GLY A 251 -11.92 -14.28 12.64
N GLY A 252 -12.93 -14.89 13.27
CA GLY A 252 -14.00 -14.19 13.99
C GLY A 252 -15.19 -13.87 13.10
N ASN A 253 -16.24 -13.26 13.69
CA ASN A 253 -17.42 -12.80 12.98
C ASN A 253 -17.59 -11.30 13.23
N ASP A 254 -17.89 -10.53 12.19
CA ASP A 254 -18.29 -9.15 12.32
C ASP A 254 -19.80 -9.09 12.64
N PRO A 255 -20.19 -8.57 13.81
CA PRO A 255 -21.60 -8.49 14.18
C PRO A 255 -22.41 -7.47 13.33
N THR A 256 -21.73 -6.68 12.49
CA THR A 256 -22.34 -5.64 11.66
C THR A 256 -22.71 -6.08 10.26
N ASP A 257 -22.32 -7.29 9.85
CA ASP A 257 -22.44 -7.77 8.46
C ASP A 257 -23.75 -8.54 8.15
N GLY A 258 -24.81 -8.32 8.87
CA GLY A 258 -26.14 -8.83 8.51
C GLY A 258 -26.21 -10.36 8.30
N VAL A 259 -26.75 -10.80 7.18
CA VAL A 259 -27.01 -12.25 6.87
C VAL A 259 -25.71 -13.01 6.54
N TYR A 260 -24.67 -12.33 6.11
CA TYR A 260 -23.37 -12.93 5.78
C TYR A 260 -22.38 -12.62 6.88
N ALA A 261 -22.05 -13.63 7.68
CA ALA A 261 -21.00 -13.50 8.69
C ALA A 261 -19.63 -13.42 7.99
N ASN A 262 -19.14 -12.20 7.82
CA ASN A 262 -17.74 -11.97 7.45
C ASN A 262 -16.85 -12.12 8.69
N ASN A 263 -15.57 -12.39 8.43
CA ASN A 263 -14.58 -12.44 9.50
C ASN A 263 -14.48 -11.08 10.18
N SER A 264 -14.16 -11.07 11.47
CA SER A 264 -13.91 -9.81 12.20
C SER A 264 -12.82 -9.01 11.51
N GLY A 265 -13.19 -7.84 10.99
CA GLY A 265 -12.31 -6.97 10.25
C GLY A 265 -12.35 -7.22 8.74
N ASN A 266 -12.21 -6.13 7.99
CA ASN A 266 -12.11 -6.16 6.54
C ASN A 266 -10.68 -6.50 6.15
N MET A 267 -10.48 -7.70 5.59
CA MET A 267 -9.18 -8.19 5.16
C MET A 267 -9.04 -8.07 3.65
N LEU A 268 -7.90 -7.53 3.24
CA LEU A 268 -7.46 -7.46 1.85
C LEU A 268 -6.13 -8.21 1.73
N GLY A 269 -5.86 -8.77 0.57
CA GLY A 269 -4.58 -9.39 0.32
C GLY A 269 -4.22 -9.45 -1.16
N SER A 270 -2.95 -9.75 -1.41
CA SER A 270 -2.41 -9.98 -2.75
C SER A 270 -1.41 -11.12 -2.74
N TRP A 271 -1.54 -12.01 -3.71
CA TRP A 271 -0.43 -12.83 -4.16
C TRP A 271 0.38 -12.02 -5.14
N ILE A 272 1.67 -11.84 -4.87
CA ILE A 272 2.58 -11.18 -5.79
C ILE A 272 3.69 -12.12 -6.21
N ALA A 273 4.06 -12.05 -7.46
CA ALA A 273 5.14 -12.88 -8.02
C ALA A 273 5.92 -12.09 -9.05
N ASP A 274 7.21 -12.37 -9.15
CA ASP A 274 8.03 -11.90 -10.26
C ASP A 274 8.95 -13.00 -10.79
N ILE A 275 9.35 -12.79 -12.05
CA ILE A 275 10.45 -13.51 -12.69
C ILE A 275 11.35 -12.45 -13.30
N SER A 276 12.64 -12.52 -13.01
CA SER A 276 13.65 -11.60 -13.49
C SER A 276 14.76 -12.32 -14.24
N TYR A 277 15.23 -11.72 -15.32
CA TYR A 277 16.42 -12.16 -16.03
C TYR A 277 17.41 -11.01 -16.16
N LYS A 278 18.63 -11.22 -15.66
CA LYS A 278 19.71 -10.24 -15.68
C LYS A 278 20.65 -10.50 -16.86
N PHE A 279 20.58 -9.62 -17.84
CA PHE A 279 21.57 -9.57 -18.92
C PHE A 279 22.84 -8.85 -18.44
N PRO A 280 23.94 -8.92 -19.19
CA PRO A 280 25.19 -8.25 -18.77
C PRO A 280 25.05 -6.74 -18.50
N THR A 281 24.16 -6.05 -19.21
CA THR A 281 24.03 -4.59 -19.15
C THR A 281 22.62 -4.10 -18.80
N TRP A 282 21.60 -4.93 -18.83
CA TRP A 282 20.21 -4.58 -18.58
C TRP A 282 19.48 -5.73 -17.88
N LYS A 283 18.29 -5.46 -17.33
CA LYS A 283 17.47 -6.45 -16.61
C LYS A 283 16.03 -6.37 -17.11
N VAL A 284 15.40 -7.52 -17.25
CA VAL A 284 13.95 -7.61 -17.47
C VAL A 284 13.32 -8.29 -16.27
N ARG A 285 12.21 -7.76 -15.82
CA ARG A 285 11.37 -8.34 -14.79
C ARG A 285 9.93 -8.38 -15.29
N ALA A 286 9.30 -9.53 -15.24
CA ALA A 286 7.86 -9.68 -15.39
C ALA A 286 7.27 -9.93 -14.01
N TYR A 287 6.18 -9.24 -13.66
CA TYR A 287 5.54 -9.38 -12.36
C TYR A 287 4.03 -9.47 -12.46
N TYR A 288 3.43 -10.02 -11.41
CA TYR A 288 2.00 -10.24 -11.27
C TYR A 288 1.58 -9.95 -9.83
N ASP A 289 0.48 -9.20 -9.67
CA ASP A 289 -0.12 -8.87 -8.38
C ASP A 289 -1.61 -9.23 -8.45
N HIS A 290 -1.99 -10.31 -7.76
CA HIS A 290 -3.35 -10.85 -7.73
C HIS A 290 -4.03 -10.49 -6.42
N PHE A 291 -4.94 -9.55 -6.48
CA PHE A 291 -5.72 -9.09 -5.35
C PHE A 291 -6.82 -10.09 -4.98
N PHE A 292 -7.08 -10.21 -3.69
CA PHE A 292 -8.21 -10.93 -3.14
C PHE A 292 -8.79 -10.21 -1.93
N GLU A 293 -10.10 -10.32 -1.78
CA GLU A 293 -10.83 -9.96 -0.56
C GLU A 293 -11.20 -11.25 0.16
N ASP A 294 -11.16 -11.22 1.47
CA ASP A 294 -11.50 -12.31 2.38
C ASP A 294 -10.65 -13.57 2.27
N HIS A 295 -10.77 -14.40 3.28
CA HIS A 295 -10.10 -15.70 3.35
C HIS A 295 -10.50 -16.65 2.19
N SER A 296 -11.72 -16.50 1.65
CA SER A 296 -12.19 -17.33 0.54
C SER A 296 -11.43 -17.07 -0.76
N GLY A 297 -10.98 -15.83 -0.99
CA GLY A 297 -10.17 -15.43 -2.13
C GLY A 297 -8.71 -15.88 -2.05
N LEU A 298 -8.18 -16.09 -0.85
CA LEU A 298 -6.77 -16.44 -0.61
C LEU A 298 -6.29 -17.64 -1.43
N PHE A 299 -7.10 -18.68 -1.55
CA PHE A 299 -6.76 -19.89 -2.31
C PHE A 299 -7.44 -19.98 -3.67
N MET A 300 -7.98 -18.88 -4.19
CA MET A 300 -8.68 -18.83 -5.48
C MET A 300 -9.83 -19.86 -5.58
N LEU A 301 -10.44 -20.17 -4.46
CA LEU A 301 -11.57 -21.08 -4.38
C LEU A 301 -12.84 -20.36 -4.80
N GLY A 302 -13.64 -20.98 -5.65
CA GLY A 302 -14.98 -20.52 -5.96
C GLY A 302 -15.83 -20.42 -4.69
N SER A 303 -16.74 -19.45 -4.62
CA SER A 303 -17.71 -19.39 -3.53
C SER A 303 -18.50 -20.69 -3.49
N GLY A 304 -18.45 -21.39 -2.35
CA GLY A 304 -19.38 -22.48 -2.09
C GLY A 304 -20.75 -21.85 -1.89
N GLY A 305 -21.66 -22.01 -2.85
CA GLY A 305 -23.08 -21.67 -2.70
C GLY A 305 -23.83 -22.73 -1.92
N TRP A 306 -25.14 -22.57 -1.87
CA TRP A 306 -26.07 -23.57 -1.41
C TRP A 306 -26.82 -24.11 -2.63
N ASN A 307 -26.96 -25.42 -2.70
CA ASN A 307 -27.82 -26.06 -3.70
C ASN A 307 -29.30 -25.81 -3.37
N ALA A 308 -30.19 -26.04 -4.32
CA ALA A 308 -31.63 -25.91 -4.11
C ALA A 308 -32.18 -26.83 -3.00
N ASP A 309 -31.45 -27.86 -2.64
CA ASP A 309 -31.76 -28.83 -1.57
C ASP A 309 -31.15 -28.42 -0.20
N ASN A 310 -30.68 -27.20 -0.04
CA ASN A 310 -30.00 -26.71 1.16
C ASN A 310 -28.68 -27.45 1.49
N THR A 311 -28.08 -28.16 0.57
CA THR A 311 -26.73 -28.69 0.76
C THR A 311 -25.68 -27.69 0.37
N LYS A 312 -24.58 -27.65 1.13
CA LYS A 312 -23.46 -26.71 0.86
C LYS A 312 -22.66 -27.21 -0.33
N GLN A 313 -22.52 -26.38 -1.36
CA GLN A 313 -21.66 -26.70 -2.49
C GLN A 313 -20.19 -26.75 -2.07
N SER A 314 -19.46 -27.72 -2.62
CA SER A 314 -18.01 -27.78 -2.43
C SER A 314 -17.31 -26.63 -3.15
N ARG A 315 -16.30 -26.05 -2.52
CA ARG A 315 -15.47 -25.02 -3.14
C ARG A 315 -14.54 -25.66 -4.16
N HIS A 316 -14.48 -25.10 -5.36
CA HIS A 316 -13.61 -25.56 -6.44
C HIS A 316 -12.58 -24.50 -6.77
N PHE A 317 -11.37 -24.94 -7.13
CA PHE A 317 -10.37 -24.04 -7.71
C PHE A 317 -10.87 -23.50 -9.05
N THR A 318 -10.90 -22.16 -9.18
CA THR A 318 -11.42 -21.47 -10.37
C THR A 318 -10.30 -20.74 -11.09
N GLY A 319 -9.70 -21.39 -12.09
CA GLY A 319 -8.56 -20.84 -12.83
C GLY A 319 -8.86 -19.51 -13.60
N TYR A 320 -10.12 -19.17 -13.83
CA TYR A 320 -10.48 -17.89 -14.46
C TYR A 320 -10.15 -16.68 -13.58
N LYS A 321 -10.13 -16.83 -12.25
CA LYS A 321 -9.71 -15.77 -11.32
C LYS A 321 -8.25 -15.41 -11.46
N LEU A 322 -7.41 -16.29 -11.98
CA LEU A 322 -5.99 -16.00 -12.26
C LEU A 322 -5.78 -14.92 -13.34
N LYS A 323 -6.81 -14.56 -14.11
CA LYS A 323 -6.71 -13.44 -15.04
C LYS A 323 -6.75 -12.09 -14.34
N ASP A 324 -7.47 -12.00 -13.20
CA ASP A 324 -7.59 -10.78 -12.43
C ASP A 324 -6.28 -10.47 -11.73
N GLY A 325 -5.87 -9.23 -11.84
CA GLY A 325 -4.65 -8.72 -11.25
C GLY A 325 -3.96 -7.69 -12.09
N LEU A 326 -2.86 -7.20 -11.58
CA LEU A 326 -1.93 -6.31 -12.26
C LEU A 326 -0.79 -7.14 -12.86
N TRP A 327 -0.67 -7.12 -14.17
CA TRP A 327 0.41 -7.75 -14.92
C TRP A 327 1.39 -6.66 -15.36
N GLY A 328 2.66 -6.83 -15.08
CA GLY A 328 3.67 -5.84 -15.41
C GLY A 328 4.92 -6.43 -16.03
N VAL A 329 5.57 -5.63 -16.84
CA VAL A 329 6.92 -5.87 -17.35
C VAL A 329 7.74 -4.61 -17.15
N GLU A 330 8.89 -4.76 -16.53
CA GLU A 330 9.87 -3.70 -16.32
C GLU A 330 11.17 -4.05 -17.00
N VAL A 331 11.75 -3.08 -17.68
CA VAL A 331 13.06 -3.18 -18.31
C VAL A 331 13.94 -2.10 -17.72
N THR A 332 14.95 -2.50 -16.96
CA THR A 332 15.98 -1.60 -16.43
C THR A 332 17.16 -1.59 -17.40
N LEU A 333 17.45 -0.44 -17.95
CA LEU A 333 18.51 -0.22 -18.93
C LEU A 333 19.82 0.21 -18.25
N PRO A 334 20.96 0.10 -18.94
CA PRO A 334 22.20 0.65 -18.43
C PRO A 334 22.04 2.14 -18.16
N LYS A 335 22.67 2.63 -17.09
CA LYS A 335 22.63 4.05 -16.75
C LYS A 335 23.01 4.91 -17.96
N ASN A 336 22.05 5.69 -18.43
CA ASN A 336 22.23 6.58 -19.57
C ASN A 336 21.50 7.92 -19.31
N ARG A 337 21.65 8.85 -20.23
CA ARG A 337 21.16 10.23 -20.09
C ARG A 337 19.64 10.36 -20.33
N PHE A 338 19.00 9.40 -20.96
CA PHE A 338 17.66 9.59 -21.51
C PHE A 338 16.59 8.70 -20.85
N VAL A 339 16.85 7.40 -20.76
CA VAL A 339 15.88 6.40 -20.28
C VAL A 339 16.60 5.37 -19.43
N SER A 340 16.27 5.30 -18.13
CA SER A 340 16.82 4.30 -17.21
C SER A 340 15.91 3.08 -17.10
N ASP A 341 14.61 3.31 -17.07
CA ASP A 341 13.61 2.27 -16.83
C ASP A 341 12.40 2.45 -17.73
N ILE A 342 11.79 1.34 -18.13
CA ILE A 342 10.55 1.27 -18.88
C ILE A 342 9.63 0.31 -18.17
N VAL A 343 8.42 0.75 -17.85
CA VAL A 343 7.37 -0.08 -17.22
C VAL A 343 6.15 -0.13 -18.13
N TYR A 344 5.65 -1.33 -18.36
CA TYR A 344 4.38 -1.58 -19.01
C TYR A 344 3.49 -2.39 -18.06
N GLU A 345 2.28 -1.92 -17.81
CA GLU A 345 1.33 -2.59 -16.93
C GLU A 345 -0.03 -2.78 -17.60
N TYR A 346 -0.68 -3.90 -17.26
CA TYR A 346 -2.03 -4.23 -17.68
C TYR A 346 -2.84 -4.68 -16.46
N LEU A 347 -3.86 -3.90 -16.09
CA LEU A 347 -4.76 -4.19 -15.00
C LEU A 347 -6.04 -4.84 -15.54
N TYR A 348 -6.40 -6.00 -14.98
CA TYR A 348 -7.64 -6.71 -15.28
C TYR A 348 -8.36 -7.08 -13.99
N THR A 349 -9.63 -6.69 -13.83
CA THR A 349 -10.39 -6.84 -12.58
C THR A 349 -11.82 -7.30 -12.80
N LYS A 350 -12.06 -8.05 -13.88
CA LYS A 350 -13.43 -8.43 -14.29
C LYS A 350 -14.12 -9.41 -13.32
N TYR A 351 -13.35 -10.28 -12.67
CA TYR A 351 -13.88 -11.35 -11.82
C TYR A 351 -13.66 -11.10 -10.33
N GLN A 352 -13.15 -9.93 -9.96
CA GLN A 352 -12.76 -9.60 -8.61
C GLN A 352 -13.92 -9.70 -7.59
N SER A 353 -15.12 -9.29 -7.98
CA SER A 353 -16.31 -9.33 -7.12
C SER A 353 -17.03 -10.69 -7.14
N GLY A 354 -16.47 -11.69 -7.79
CA GLY A 354 -17.16 -12.96 -8.03
C GLY A 354 -18.25 -12.87 -9.11
N PRO A 355 -18.93 -13.95 -9.41
CA PRO A 355 -20.06 -13.93 -10.33
C PRO A 355 -21.19 -13.08 -9.73
N LEU A 356 -21.64 -12.07 -10.47
CA LEU A 356 -22.90 -11.39 -10.18
C LEU A 356 -24.01 -12.40 -10.47
N TYR A 357 -24.83 -12.70 -9.48
CA TYR A 357 -26.03 -13.51 -9.60
C TYR A 357 -27.20 -12.71 -10.10
#